data_430fc28afadd3c41c47c6b59f2455081
#
_entry.id   430fc28afadd3c41c47c6b59f2455081
#
_cell.length_a   1.000
_cell.length_b   1.000
_cell.length_c   1.000
_cell.angle_alpha   90.00
_cell.angle_beta   90.00
_cell.angle_gamma   90.00
#
_symmetry.space_group_name_H-M   'P 1'
#
loop_
_entity.id
_entity.type
_entity.pdbx_description
1 polymer ?
#
loop_
_entity_poly.entity_id
_entity_poly.type
_entity_poly.pdbx_seq_one_letter_code
_entity_poly.pdbx_strand_id
1 'polypeptide(L)'
;AQTDQTNQTDQTDQTSKSTVTTVGEFTTQDLDGNTVTQDIFKEHKLTLVNAMGTWCSPCVQELPELQKLYENMKDKGVGVISIVTDTLGADNKPDQATVETAKQMVEKSGATYPFLVPDAGWLNGRLANMETFPESFFVDENGNIVGEPSFGSHDLAEWTSIVETALANLDQGA
;
A
#
# COMPACT_ATOMS: atom_id res chain seq x y z
N ALA A 1 5.03 0.70 60.44
CA ALA A 1 4.41 1.28 59.24
C ALA A 1 5.35 1.03 58.05
N GLN A 2 5.04 0.09 57.21
CA GLN A 2 5.75 -0.16 55.98
C GLN A 2 4.87 0.30 54.82
N THR A 3 5.35 1.26 54.11
CA THR A 3 4.79 1.68 52.85
C THR A 3 5.41 0.84 51.73
N ASP A 4 4.62 -0.01 51.18
CA ASP A 4 4.96 -0.77 49.99
C ASP A 4 4.80 0.11 48.74
N GLN A 5 5.90 0.44 48.14
CA GLN A 5 5.90 1.13 46.84
C GLN A 5 5.96 0.09 45.74
N THR A 6 4.81 -0.24 45.20
CA THR A 6 4.74 -0.98 43.95
C THR A 6 5.15 -0.07 42.80
N ASN A 7 6.32 -0.33 42.30
CA ASN A 7 6.83 0.29 41.09
C ASN A 7 6.09 -0.29 39.91
N GLN A 8 5.09 0.44 39.40
CA GLN A 8 4.49 0.15 38.12
C GLN A 8 5.42 0.69 37.04
N THR A 9 6.17 -0.21 36.43
CA THR A 9 6.83 0.08 35.17
C THR A 9 5.75 0.25 34.11
N ASP A 10 5.58 1.49 33.74
CA ASP A 10 4.78 1.89 32.60
C ASP A 10 5.43 1.33 31.32
N GLN A 11 4.94 0.20 30.85
CA GLN A 11 5.24 -0.27 29.53
C GLN A 11 4.38 0.55 28.57
N THR A 12 4.97 1.58 28.03
CA THR A 12 4.40 2.25 26.88
C THR A 12 4.22 1.23 25.76
N ASP A 13 2.99 0.86 25.58
CA ASP A 13 2.53 0.00 24.52
C ASP A 13 2.84 0.64 23.16
N GLN A 14 3.88 0.12 22.51
CA GLN A 14 4.20 0.43 21.12
C GLN A 14 3.43 -0.47 20.18
N THR A 15 2.12 -0.40 20.20
CA THR A 15 1.33 -1.10 19.20
C THR A 15 0.08 -0.32 18.83
N SER A 16 0.28 0.80 18.17
CA SER A 16 -0.75 1.28 17.25
C SER A 16 -0.53 0.67 15.89
N LYS A 17 -0.43 -0.64 15.80
CA LYS A 17 -0.64 -1.35 14.55
C LYS A 17 -2.08 -1.08 14.15
N SER A 18 -2.26 -0.56 12.93
CA SER A 18 -3.59 -0.39 12.36
C SER A 18 -4.40 -1.67 12.57
N THR A 19 -5.51 -1.58 13.29
CA THR A 19 -6.44 -2.71 13.49
C THR A 19 -7.28 -2.98 12.25
N VAL A 20 -7.01 -2.28 11.15
CA VAL A 20 -7.72 -2.42 9.88
C VAL A 20 -7.30 -3.72 9.21
N THR A 21 -8.23 -4.64 9.05
CA THR A 21 -7.99 -5.97 8.49
C THR A 21 -8.56 -6.13 7.08
N THR A 22 -9.29 -5.14 6.59
CA THR A 22 -9.89 -5.14 5.26
C THR A 22 -9.83 -3.74 4.66
N VAL A 23 -9.73 -3.68 3.34
CA VAL A 23 -9.78 -2.39 2.63
C VAL A 23 -11.20 -1.81 2.57
N GLY A 24 -12.22 -2.67 2.77
CA GLY A 24 -13.61 -2.26 2.71
C GLY A 24 -14.07 -1.82 1.32
N GLU A 25 -15.22 -1.17 1.29
CA GLU A 25 -15.74 -0.57 0.07
C GLU A 25 -15.15 0.83 -0.12
N PHE A 26 -14.73 1.14 -1.33
CA PHE A 26 -14.28 2.49 -1.68
C PHE A 26 -14.63 2.81 -3.13
N THR A 27 -14.69 4.09 -3.41
CA THR A 27 -14.79 4.63 -4.76
C THR A 27 -13.79 5.74 -4.89
N THR A 28 -12.82 5.56 -5.76
CA THR A 28 -11.81 6.54 -6.05
C THR A 28 -11.56 6.62 -7.56
N GLN A 29 -10.42 7.14 -7.95
CA GLN A 29 -10.04 7.21 -9.35
C GLN A 29 -8.55 6.93 -9.50
N ASP A 30 -8.16 6.52 -10.70
CA ASP A 30 -6.77 6.47 -11.09
C ASP A 30 -6.26 7.87 -11.49
N LEU A 31 -5.01 7.95 -11.90
CA LEU A 31 -4.41 9.24 -12.29
C LEU A 31 -5.03 9.82 -13.56
N ASP A 32 -5.70 9.02 -14.38
CA ASP A 32 -6.38 9.43 -15.60
C ASP A 32 -7.85 9.82 -15.39
N GLY A 33 -8.34 9.71 -14.15
CA GLY A 33 -9.70 10.04 -13.78
C GLY A 33 -10.71 8.91 -13.95
N ASN A 34 -10.27 7.70 -14.25
CA ASN A 34 -11.15 6.54 -14.34
C ASN A 34 -11.56 6.08 -12.94
N THR A 35 -12.85 5.77 -12.76
CA THR A 35 -13.37 5.28 -11.48
C THR A 35 -12.77 3.92 -11.12
N VAL A 36 -12.32 3.78 -9.88
CA VAL A 36 -11.78 2.54 -9.31
C VAL A 36 -12.48 2.25 -7.99
N THR A 37 -12.92 1.01 -7.83
CA THR A 37 -13.55 0.52 -6.60
C THR A 37 -12.79 -0.67 -6.05
N GLN A 38 -13.26 -1.22 -4.92
CA GLN A 38 -12.70 -2.44 -4.33
C GLN A 38 -12.70 -3.64 -5.29
N ASP A 39 -13.45 -3.58 -6.36
CA ASP A 39 -13.46 -4.65 -7.38
C ASP A 39 -12.11 -4.83 -8.08
N ILE A 40 -11.21 -3.85 -8.00
CA ILE A 40 -9.86 -3.99 -8.54
C ILE A 40 -9.12 -5.18 -7.92
N PHE A 41 -9.41 -5.53 -6.67
CA PHE A 41 -8.78 -6.65 -5.99
C PHE A 41 -9.25 -8.01 -6.47
N LYS A 42 -10.41 -8.08 -7.12
CA LYS A 42 -10.94 -9.33 -7.69
C LYS A 42 -10.17 -9.79 -8.93
N GLU A 43 -9.40 -8.91 -9.53
CA GLU A 43 -8.64 -9.20 -10.76
C GLU A 43 -7.45 -10.13 -10.52
N HIS A 44 -6.97 -10.20 -9.28
CA HIS A 44 -5.81 -10.98 -8.89
C HIS A 44 -6.06 -11.74 -7.60
N LYS A 45 -5.43 -12.90 -7.49
CA LYS A 45 -5.46 -13.73 -6.27
C LYS A 45 -4.85 -12.97 -5.08
N LEU A 46 -3.79 -12.22 -5.35
CA LEU A 46 -3.06 -11.41 -4.38
C LEU A 46 -2.65 -10.11 -5.04
N THR A 47 -2.87 -8.98 -4.38
CA THR A 47 -2.42 -7.66 -4.87
C THR A 47 -1.47 -7.03 -3.87
N LEU A 48 -0.31 -6.61 -4.35
CA LEU A 48 0.61 -5.77 -3.59
C LEU A 48 0.14 -4.32 -3.71
N VAL A 49 -0.19 -3.71 -2.58
CA VAL A 49 -0.54 -2.30 -2.49
C VAL A 49 0.66 -1.53 -1.96
N ASN A 50 1.17 -0.63 -2.77
CA ASN A 50 2.31 0.21 -2.43
C ASN A 50 1.82 1.64 -2.19
N ALA A 51 1.97 2.13 -0.95
CA ALA A 51 1.61 3.49 -0.59
C ALA A 51 2.83 4.40 -0.70
N MET A 52 2.72 5.44 -1.48
CA MET A 52 3.84 6.33 -1.81
C MET A 52 3.42 7.81 -1.82
N GLY A 53 4.41 8.68 -1.90
CA GLY A 53 4.22 10.11 -2.14
C GLY A 53 5.09 10.59 -3.27
N THR A 54 4.67 11.64 -3.98
CA THR A 54 5.45 12.24 -5.08
C THR A 54 6.77 12.85 -4.59
N TRP A 55 6.82 13.26 -3.34
CA TRP A 55 7.98 13.85 -2.66
C TRP A 55 9.00 12.82 -2.18
N CYS A 56 8.66 11.54 -2.23
CA CYS A 56 9.43 10.46 -1.63
C CYS A 56 10.39 9.85 -2.65
N SER A 57 11.67 10.19 -2.55
CA SER A 57 12.69 9.69 -3.47
C SER A 57 12.82 8.15 -3.47
N PRO A 58 12.89 7.46 -2.31
CA PRO A 58 12.91 6.00 -2.32
C PRO A 58 11.69 5.36 -2.98
N CYS A 59 10.51 5.97 -2.83
CA CYS A 59 9.29 5.51 -3.48
C CYS A 59 9.42 5.56 -5.00
N VAL A 60 9.90 6.67 -5.52
CA VAL A 60 10.08 6.87 -6.97
C VAL A 60 11.11 5.90 -7.53
N GLN A 61 12.22 5.72 -6.83
CA GLN A 61 13.29 4.79 -7.22
C GLN A 61 12.84 3.33 -7.24
N GLU A 62 11.85 2.97 -6.45
CA GLU A 62 11.30 1.62 -6.38
C GLU A 62 10.39 1.28 -7.56
N LEU A 63 9.80 2.27 -8.23
CA LEU A 63 8.79 2.04 -9.28
C LEU A 63 9.26 1.10 -10.39
N PRO A 64 10.48 1.22 -10.93
CA PRO A 64 10.95 0.26 -11.94
C PRO A 64 11.06 -1.17 -11.42
N GLU A 65 11.39 -1.35 -10.16
CA GLU A 65 11.47 -2.68 -9.53
C GLU A 65 10.08 -3.28 -9.35
N LEU A 66 9.11 -2.47 -8.93
CA LEU A 66 7.71 -2.89 -8.83
C LEU A 66 7.12 -3.24 -10.21
N GLN A 67 7.51 -2.52 -11.26
CA GLN A 67 7.09 -2.83 -12.62
C GLN A 67 7.61 -4.20 -13.08
N LYS A 68 8.87 -4.49 -12.82
CA LYS A 68 9.45 -5.81 -13.14
C LYS A 68 8.76 -6.92 -12.34
N LEU A 69 8.48 -6.67 -11.08
CA LEU A 69 7.73 -7.60 -10.22
C LEU A 69 6.34 -7.88 -10.81
N TYR A 70 5.64 -6.82 -11.21
CA TYR A 70 4.32 -6.94 -11.83
C TYR A 70 4.37 -7.81 -13.10
N GLU A 71 5.31 -7.53 -14.00
CA GLU A 71 5.47 -8.30 -15.24
C GLU A 71 5.79 -9.77 -14.98
N ASN A 72 6.63 -10.05 -13.98
CA ASN A 72 7.06 -11.41 -13.65
C ASN A 72 5.98 -12.22 -12.93
N MET A 73 5.10 -11.58 -12.19
CA MET A 73 4.18 -12.24 -11.26
C MET A 73 2.73 -12.21 -11.70
N LYS A 74 2.36 -11.42 -12.70
CA LYS A 74 0.96 -11.30 -13.15
C LYS A 74 0.36 -12.65 -13.59
N ASP A 75 1.15 -13.49 -14.24
CA ASP A 75 0.72 -14.83 -14.68
C ASP A 75 0.60 -15.83 -13.52
N LYS A 76 1.11 -15.45 -12.34
CA LYS A 76 0.97 -16.23 -11.10
C LYS A 76 -0.18 -15.75 -10.21
N GLY A 77 -1.00 -14.82 -10.73
CA GLY A 77 -2.14 -14.29 -10.01
C GLY A 77 -1.81 -13.14 -9.07
N VAL A 78 -0.69 -12.46 -9.26
CA VAL A 78 -0.28 -11.31 -8.44
C VAL A 78 -0.43 -10.02 -9.22
N GLY A 79 -1.15 -9.07 -8.64
CA GLY A 79 -1.24 -7.70 -9.12
C GLY A 79 -0.42 -6.75 -8.26
N VAL A 80 -0.15 -5.57 -8.80
CA VAL A 80 0.48 -4.45 -8.09
C VAL A 80 -0.34 -3.20 -8.33
N ILE A 81 -0.59 -2.44 -7.28
CA ILE A 81 -1.12 -1.08 -7.38
C ILE A 81 -0.29 -0.16 -6.51
N SER A 82 -0.15 1.09 -6.92
CA SER A 82 0.39 2.14 -6.05
C SER A 82 -0.72 3.14 -5.71
N ILE A 83 -0.75 3.58 -4.46
CA ILE A 83 -1.62 4.67 -4.00
C ILE A 83 -0.71 5.86 -3.73
N VAL A 84 -0.93 6.96 -4.47
CA VAL A 84 -0.12 8.17 -4.35
C VAL A 84 -0.79 9.09 -3.35
N THR A 85 -0.36 9.03 -2.09
CA THR A 85 -1.07 9.58 -0.94
C THR A 85 -1.25 11.09 -0.96
N ASP A 86 -0.36 11.82 -1.62
CA ASP A 86 -0.42 13.29 -1.69
C ASP A 86 -1.20 13.83 -2.90
N THR A 87 -1.87 12.97 -3.65
CA THR A 87 -2.69 13.39 -4.79
C THR A 87 -4.11 13.82 -4.42
N LEU A 88 -4.56 13.54 -3.20
CA LEU A 88 -5.86 14.02 -2.73
C LEU A 88 -5.67 15.39 -2.05
N GLY A 89 -6.39 16.39 -2.52
CA GLY A 89 -6.37 17.73 -1.94
C GLY A 89 -7.17 17.85 -0.65
N ALA A 90 -7.02 18.99 0.03
CA ALA A 90 -7.73 19.28 1.28
C ALA A 90 -9.26 19.35 1.11
N ASP A 91 -9.74 19.57 -0.12
CA ASP A 91 -11.15 19.56 -0.48
C ASP A 91 -11.71 18.16 -0.79
N ASN A 92 -10.93 17.10 -0.52
CA ASN A 92 -11.24 15.71 -0.85
C ASN A 92 -11.42 15.47 -2.36
N LYS A 93 -10.79 16.29 -3.18
CA LYS A 93 -10.71 16.13 -4.63
C LYS A 93 -9.26 15.96 -5.06
N PRO A 94 -9.01 15.32 -6.21
CA PRO A 94 -7.65 15.21 -6.72
C PRO A 94 -7.01 16.59 -6.90
N ASP A 95 -5.80 16.76 -6.38
CA ASP A 95 -5.00 17.95 -6.62
C ASP A 95 -4.32 17.81 -7.99
N GLN A 96 -4.78 18.59 -8.98
CA GLN A 96 -4.37 18.41 -10.36
C GLN A 96 -2.87 18.61 -10.59
N ALA A 97 -2.24 19.52 -9.87
CA ALA A 97 -0.80 19.74 -9.97
C ALA A 97 -0.01 18.51 -9.49
N THR A 98 -0.41 17.91 -8.36
CA THR A 98 0.22 16.71 -7.82
C THR A 98 -0.07 15.47 -8.67
N VAL A 99 -1.28 15.35 -9.19
CA VAL A 99 -1.65 14.28 -10.14
C VAL A 99 -0.77 14.35 -11.38
N GLU A 100 -0.54 15.53 -11.93
CA GLU A 100 0.32 15.70 -13.11
C GLU A 100 1.78 15.31 -12.80
N THR A 101 2.27 15.69 -11.63
CA THR A 101 3.60 15.27 -11.17
C THR A 101 3.69 13.74 -11.07
N ALA A 102 2.67 13.11 -10.51
CA ALA A 102 2.60 11.64 -10.41
C ALA A 102 2.60 10.99 -11.80
N LYS A 103 1.83 11.52 -12.74
CA LYS A 103 1.82 11.02 -14.14
C LYS A 103 3.19 11.05 -14.78
N GLN A 104 3.93 12.14 -14.58
CA GLN A 104 5.30 12.26 -15.10
C GLN A 104 6.24 11.22 -14.47
N MET A 105 6.09 10.94 -13.19
CA MET A 105 6.86 9.90 -12.52
C MET A 105 6.56 8.52 -13.06
N VAL A 106 5.29 8.21 -13.27
CA VAL A 106 4.85 6.94 -13.87
C VAL A 106 5.46 6.78 -15.27
N GLU A 107 5.37 7.80 -16.10
CA GLU A 107 5.93 7.77 -17.45
C GLU A 107 7.44 7.52 -17.45
N LYS A 108 8.17 8.24 -16.61
CA LYS A 108 9.62 8.07 -16.48
C LYS A 108 10.04 6.70 -15.96
N SER A 109 9.23 6.12 -15.07
CA SER A 109 9.52 4.80 -14.49
C SER A 109 9.22 3.64 -15.43
N GLY A 110 8.39 3.88 -16.45
CA GLY A 110 7.89 2.82 -17.35
C GLY A 110 6.81 1.94 -16.73
N ALA A 111 6.28 2.32 -15.56
CA ALA A 111 5.26 1.53 -14.88
C ALA A 111 3.94 1.49 -15.67
N THR A 112 3.35 0.29 -15.76
CA THR A 112 2.08 0.05 -16.47
C THR A 112 0.97 -0.46 -15.54
N TYR A 113 1.28 -0.76 -14.28
CA TYR A 113 0.29 -1.16 -13.30
C TYR A 113 -0.51 0.07 -12.80
N PRO A 114 -1.69 -0.12 -12.17
CA PRO A 114 -2.54 1.01 -11.76
C PRO A 114 -1.94 1.87 -10.65
N PHE A 115 -2.13 3.19 -10.80
CA PHE A 115 -1.80 4.21 -9.80
C PHE A 115 -3.09 4.93 -9.40
N LEU A 116 -3.40 4.95 -8.10
CA LEU A 116 -4.65 5.48 -7.58
C LEU A 116 -4.45 6.79 -6.82
N VAL A 117 -5.44 7.66 -6.94
CA VAL A 117 -5.66 8.76 -6.01
C VAL A 117 -6.44 8.17 -4.83
N PRO A 118 -5.97 8.28 -3.58
CA PRO A 118 -6.75 7.77 -2.45
C PRO A 118 -8.01 8.59 -2.24
N ASP A 119 -9.05 7.96 -1.69
CA ASP A 119 -10.17 8.70 -1.14
C ASP A 119 -9.94 8.96 0.37
N ALA A 120 -10.87 9.68 1.00
CA ALA A 120 -10.78 9.97 2.43
C ALA A 120 -10.84 8.67 3.28
N GLY A 121 -11.55 7.65 2.79
CA GLY A 121 -11.63 6.36 3.46
C GLY A 121 -10.27 5.66 3.55
N TRP A 122 -9.47 5.70 2.50
CA TRP A 122 -8.11 5.18 2.51
C TRP A 122 -7.23 5.95 3.50
N LEU A 123 -7.27 7.30 3.44
CA LEU A 123 -6.40 8.15 4.27
C LEU A 123 -6.77 8.10 5.76
N ASN A 124 -8.04 7.90 6.08
CA ASN A 124 -8.51 7.79 7.46
C ASN A 124 -8.56 6.33 7.95
N GLY A 125 -8.40 5.38 7.06
CA GLY A 125 -8.40 3.95 7.33
C GLY A 125 -7.00 3.34 7.31
N ARG A 126 -6.74 2.45 6.36
CA ARG A 126 -5.48 1.71 6.30
C ARG A 126 -4.24 2.59 6.17
N LEU A 127 -4.35 3.73 5.53
CA LEU A 127 -3.22 4.65 5.33
C LEU A 127 -3.14 5.74 6.42
N ALA A 128 -3.97 5.67 7.45
CA ALA A 128 -3.90 6.62 8.55
C ALA A 128 -2.57 6.49 9.31
N ASN A 129 -2.01 7.63 9.69
CA ASN A 129 -0.81 7.70 10.53
C ASN A 129 0.42 6.97 9.96
N MET A 130 0.57 6.95 8.64
CA MET A 130 1.79 6.43 8.02
C MET A 130 3.00 7.27 8.44
N GLU A 131 4.03 6.60 8.92
CA GLU A 131 5.28 7.23 9.34
C GLU A 131 6.44 6.89 8.41
N THR A 132 6.36 5.75 7.74
CA THR A 132 7.40 5.25 6.83
C THR A 132 6.88 5.23 5.40
N PHE A 133 7.66 5.77 4.48
CA PHE A 133 7.39 5.78 3.05
C PHE A 133 8.58 5.18 2.28
N PRO A 134 8.33 4.27 1.33
CA PRO A 134 7.06 3.64 1.04
C PRO A 134 6.64 2.61 2.10
N GLU A 135 5.35 2.38 2.22
CA GLU A 135 4.80 1.26 2.97
C GLU A 135 4.00 0.40 2.00
N SER A 136 4.17 -0.91 2.09
CA SER A 136 3.48 -1.84 1.20
C SER A 136 2.81 -2.96 1.99
N PHE A 137 1.67 -3.42 1.52
CA PHE A 137 0.93 -4.51 2.14
C PHE A 137 0.19 -5.32 1.08
N PHE A 138 -0.27 -6.51 1.45
CA PHE A 138 -0.97 -7.41 0.54
C PHE A 138 -2.46 -7.44 0.83
N VAL A 139 -3.24 -7.55 -0.25
CA VAL A 139 -4.70 -7.68 -0.19
C VAL A 139 -5.10 -8.89 -1.04
N ASP A 140 -5.99 -9.73 -0.52
CA ASP A 140 -6.52 -10.86 -1.26
C ASP A 140 -7.68 -10.43 -2.18
N GLU A 141 -8.22 -11.38 -2.95
CA GLU A 141 -9.31 -11.10 -3.90
C GLU A 141 -10.62 -10.66 -3.24
N ASN A 142 -10.76 -10.86 -1.95
CA ASN A 142 -11.93 -10.47 -1.15
C ASN A 142 -11.75 -9.14 -0.42
N GLY A 143 -10.61 -8.46 -0.62
CA GLY A 143 -10.32 -7.19 0.04
C GLY A 143 -9.75 -7.32 1.45
N ASN A 144 -9.38 -8.52 1.87
CA ASN A 144 -8.75 -8.74 3.17
C ASN A 144 -7.27 -8.43 3.09
N ILE A 145 -6.78 -7.71 4.09
CA ILE A 145 -5.34 -7.44 4.25
C ILE A 145 -4.70 -8.69 4.84
N VAL A 146 -3.70 -9.24 4.16
CA VAL A 146 -3.07 -10.51 4.54
C VAL A 146 -1.59 -10.30 4.84
N GLY A 147 -1.13 -10.94 5.92
CA GLY A 147 0.27 -10.85 6.34
C GLY A 147 0.64 -9.51 6.96
N GLU A 148 1.92 -9.32 7.17
CA GLU A 148 2.47 -8.10 7.76
C GLU A 148 2.86 -7.10 6.67
N PRO A 149 2.77 -5.79 6.95
CA PRO A 149 3.24 -4.78 6.01
C PRO A 149 4.76 -4.81 5.86
N SER A 150 5.23 -4.31 4.73
CA SER A 150 6.65 -4.12 4.45
C SER A 150 6.97 -2.63 4.43
N PHE A 151 8.03 -2.23 5.09
CA PHE A 151 8.44 -0.84 5.23
C PHE A 151 9.73 -0.59 4.44
N GLY A 152 9.77 0.54 3.74
CA GLY A 152 10.90 0.92 2.92
C GLY A 152 10.87 0.31 1.53
N SER A 153 11.80 0.75 0.68
CA SER A 153 11.92 0.27 -0.69
C SER A 153 12.72 -1.04 -0.75
N HIS A 154 12.38 -1.87 -1.73
CA HIS A 154 13.06 -3.14 -1.99
C HIS A 154 13.42 -3.25 -3.47
N ASP A 155 14.46 -4.04 -3.75
CA ASP A 155 14.79 -4.41 -5.12
C ASP A 155 13.92 -5.60 -5.61
N LEU A 156 14.05 -5.95 -6.87
CA LEU A 156 13.26 -7.03 -7.47
C LEU A 156 13.47 -8.38 -6.76
N ALA A 157 14.70 -8.72 -6.39
CA ALA A 157 15.00 -9.98 -5.73
C ALA A 157 14.32 -10.08 -4.35
N GLU A 158 14.39 -9.00 -3.59
CA GLU A 158 13.72 -8.90 -2.28
C GLU A 158 12.20 -8.98 -2.44
N TRP A 159 11.62 -8.22 -3.38
CA TRP A 159 10.20 -8.27 -3.65
C TRP A 159 9.72 -9.65 -4.12
N THR A 160 10.48 -10.30 -4.97
CA THR A 160 10.16 -11.65 -5.45
C THR A 160 10.03 -12.62 -4.27
N SER A 161 11.00 -12.58 -3.35
CA SER A 161 10.97 -13.42 -2.16
C SER A 161 9.79 -13.12 -1.24
N ILE A 162 9.50 -11.83 -1.02
CA ILE A 162 8.38 -11.38 -0.18
C ILE A 162 7.04 -11.84 -0.79
N VAL A 163 6.86 -11.68 -2.09
CA VAL A 163 5.64 -12.08 -2.81
C VAL A 163 5.47 -13.59 -2.81
N GLU A 164 6.51 -14.35 -3.07
CA GLU A 164 6.45 -15.81 -3.05
C GLU A 164 6.06 -16.34 -1.66
N THR A 165 6.59 -15.75 -0.61
CA THR A 165 6.21 -16.08 0.78
C THR A 165 4.73 -15.74 1.03
N ALA A 166 4.27 -14.58 0.58
CA ALA A 166 2.88 -14.16 0.75
C ALA A 166 1.92 -15.10 -0.01
N LEU A 167 2.27 -15.51 -1.24
CA LEU A 167 1.49 -16.48 -2.00
C LEU A 167 1.41 -17.84 -1.30
N ALA A 168 2.54 -18.33 -0.79
CA ALA A 168 2.59 -19.61 -0.08
C ALA A 168 1.71 -19.58 1.18
N ASN A 169 1.74 -18.49 1.93
CA ASN A 169 0.92 -18.31 3.13
C ASN A 169 -0.57 -18.21 2.78
N LEU A 170 -0.91 -17.56 1.67
CA LEU A 170 -2.29 -17.45 1.20
C LEU A 170 -2.86 -18.82 0.85
N ASP A 171 -2.10 -19.67 0.16
CA ASP A 171 -2.52 -21.00 -0.24
C ASP A 171 -2.68 -21.95 0.95
N GLN A 172 -1.94 -21.72 2.05
CA GLN A 172 -2.04 -22.51 3.27
C GLN A 172 -3.14 -22.03 4.22
N GLY A 173 -3.57 -20.78 4.10
CA GLY A 173 -4.57 -20.16 4.98
C GLY A 173 -6.03 -20.39 4.56
N ALA A 174 -6.25 -21.18 3.54
CA ALA A 174 -7.60 -21.46 3.03
C ALA A 174 -8.32 -22.52 3.87
#